data_e87d0d4a78a036f717841e2a5ee85548
#
_entry.id   e87d0d4a78a036f717841e2a5ee85548
#
_cell.length_a   1.000
_cell.length_b   1.000
_cell.length_c   1.000
_cell.angle_alpha   90.00
_cell.angle_beta   90.00
_cell.angle_gamma   90.00
#
_symmetry.space_group_name_H-M   'P 1'
#
loop_
_entity.id
_entity.type
_entity.pdbx_description
1 polymer ?
#
loop_
_entity_poly.entity_id
_entity_poly.type
_entity_poly.pdbx_seq_one_letter_code
_entity_poly.pdbx_strand_id
1 'polypeptide(L)'
;MVEGAQIDKRAHENNFAGVIQEVLDFDKAVAEAIAFADKDKNTLVIVTADHETGGLSIKKGDIAQSSLEGNFSSKGHTPIMVPIFAYGPSSDNFKGVMENNEVMKKIISVLIKQK
;
A
#
# COMPACT_ATOMS: atom_id res chain seq x y z
N MET A 1 -2.07 -5.95 -12.23
CA MET A 1 -1.98 -6.00 -10.77
C MET A 1 -0.58 -6.47 -10.39
N VAL A 2 0.06 -5.79 -9.44
CA VAL A 2 1.39 -6.11 -8.91
C VAL A 2 1.26 -6.26 -7.41
N GLU A 3 1.86 -7.28 -6.83
CA GLU A 3 1.74 -7.60 -5.41
C GLU A 3 3.11 -7.56 -4.72
N GLY A 4 3.20 -6.87 -3.58
CA GLY A 4 4.33 -6.89 -2.66
C GLY A 4 4.23 -8.01 -1.62
N ALA A 5 4.01 -9.26 -2.04
CA ALA A 5 3.71 -10.40 -1.18
C ALA A 5 4.73 -10.66 -0.05
N GLN A 6 5.97 -10.23 -0.21
CA GLN A 6 6.99 -10.45 0.81
C GLN A 6 6.81 -9.53 2.04
N ILE A 7 6.14 -8.38 1.89
CA ILE A 7 5.84 -7.48 3.02
C ILE A 7 5.04 -8.24 4.08
N ASP A 8 3.95 -8.89 3.66
CA ASP A 8 3.11 -9.72 4.52
C ASP A 8 3.89 -10.89 5.15
N LYS A 9 4.66 -11.63 4.35
CA LYS A 9 5.45 -12.77 4.84
C LYS A 9 6.46 -12.36 5.93
N ARG A 10 7.17 -11.24 5.72
CA ARG A 10 8.09 -10.70 6.71
C ARG A 10 7.37 -10.21 7.98
N ALA A 11 6.16 -9.68 7.84
CA ALA A 11 5.35 -9.28 8.98
C ALA A 11 4.87 -10.50 9.81
N HIS A 12 4.45 -11.59 9.17
CA HIS A 12 4.16 -12.86 9.84
C HIS A 12 5.36 -13.44 10.62
N GLU A 13 6.58 -13.19 10.14
CA GLU A 13 7.81 -13.56 10.83
C GLU A 13 8.18 -12.60 11.96
N ASN A 14 7.49 -11.48 12.11
CA ASN A 14 7.87 -10.33 12.96
C ASN A 14 9.28 -9.82 12.63
N ASN A 15 9.67 -9.91 11.36
CA ASN A 15 10.96 -9.48 10.84
C ASN A 15 10.87 -8.00 10.42
N PHE A 16 11.12 -7.10 11.38
CA PHE A 16 11.01 -5.65 11.17
C PHE A 16 11.90 -5.13 10.03
N ALA A 17 13.18 -5.52 10.03
CA ALA A 17 14.11 -5.11 8.97
C ALA A 17 13.69 -5.63 7.59
N GLY A 18 13.19 -6.86 7.54
CA GLY A 18 12.63 -7.45 6.32
C GLY A 18 11.41 -6.68 5.81
N VAL A 19 10.47 -6.32 6.67
CA VAL A 19 9.31 -5.50 6.28
C VAL A 19 9.75 -4.16 5.68
N ILE A 20 10.69 -3.45 6.35
CA ILE A 20 11.20 -2.16 5.85
C ILE A 20 11.83 -2.32 4.46
N GLN A 21 12.67 -3.34 4.26
CA GLN A 21 13.32 -3.57 2.98
C GLN A 21 12.30 -3.85 1.86
N GLU A 22 11.34 -4.72 2.12
CA GLU A 22 10.31 -5.08 1.14
C GLU A 22 9.37 -3.90 0.80
N VAL A 23 9.05 -3.05 1.78
CA VAL A 23 8.29 -1.81 1.55
C VAL A 23 9.08 -0.85 0.66
N LEU A 24 10.38 -0.65 0.92
CA LEU A 24 11.23 0.22 0.11
C LEU A 24 11.41 -0.31 -1.32
N ASP A 25 11.44 -1.62 -1.51
CA ASP A 25 11.52 -2.22 -2.84
C ASP A 25 10.18 -2.12 -3.57
N PHE A 26 9.06 -2.28 -2.88
CA PHE A 26 7.73 -2.06 -3.44
C PHE A 26 7.49 -0.59 -3.83
N ASP A 27 8.00 0.36 -3.03
CA ASP A 27 7.93 1.80 -3.33
C ASP A 27 8.61 2.15 -4.66
N LYS A 28 9.72 1.49 -5.00
CA LYS A 28 10.36 1.64 -6.33
C LYS A 28 9.45 1.19 -7.46
N ALA A 29 8.73 0.07 -7.28
CA ALA A 29 7.77 -0.39 -8.27
C ALA A 29 6.58 0.57 -8.42
N VAL A 30 6.12 1.16 -7.33
CA VAL A 30 5.09 2.23 -7.35
C VAL A 30 5.59 3.45 -8.09
N ALA A 31 6.84 3.86 -7.89
CA ALA A 31 7.44 4.99 -8.61
C ALA A 31 7.44 4.77 -10.13
N GLU A 32 7.76 3.57 -10.60
CA GLU A 32 7.68 3.21 -12.03
C GLU A 32 6.24 3.29 -12.56
N ALA A 33 5.25 2.82 -11.79
CA ALA A 33 3.85 2.91 -12.18
C ALA A 33 3.37 4.37 -12.30
N ILE A 34 3.79 5.23 -11.37
CA ILE A 34 3.49 6.67 -11.40
C ILE A 34 4.17 7.33 -12.61
N ALA A 35 5.44 7.00 -12.88
CA ALA A 35 6.16 7.53 -14.04
C ALA A 35 5.51 7.11 -15.37
N PHE A 36 4.96 5.89 -15.44
CA PHE A 36 4.16 5.44 -16.57
C PHE A 36 2.86 6.24 -16.71
N ALA A 37 2.11 6.39 -15.61
CA ALA A 37 0.86 7.14 -15.61
C ALA A 37 1.06 8.61 -16.03
N ASP A 38 2.18 9.21 -15.63
CA ASP A 38 2.56 10.56 -16.02
C ASP A 38 2.79 10.73 -17.52
N LYS A 39 3.28 9.71 -18.20
CA LYS A 39 3.46 9.72 -19.66
C LYS A 39 2.15 9.44 -20.39
N ASP A 40 1.43 8.41 -19.93
CA ASP A 40 0.21 7.92 -20.56
C ASP A 40 -0.98 8.86 -20.41
N LYS A 41 -1.11 9.54 -19.28
CA LYS A 41 -2.21 10.45 -18.88
C LYS A 41 -3.60 9.80 -18.77
N ASN A 42 -3.73 8.53 -19.13
CA ASN A 42 -4.98 7.75 -19.08
C ASN A 42 -4.92 6.60 -18.07
N THR A 43 -3.82 6.46 -17.35
CA THR A 43 -3.62 5.41 -16.35
C THR A 43 -3.99 5.89 -14.95
N LEU A 44 -4.87 5.16 -14.27
CA LEU A 44 -5.16 5.30 -12.86
C LEU A 44 -4.31 4.29 -12.09
N VAL A 45 -3.46 4.77 -11.18
CA VAL A 45 -2.68 3.95 -10.25
C VAL A 45 -3.38 3.93 -8.91
N ILE A 46 -3.60 2.74 -8.35
CA ILE A 46 -4.14 2.54 -6.99
C ILE A 46 -3.15 1.69 -6.21
N VAL A 47 -2.78 2.14 -5.01
CA VAL A 47 -1.91 1.41 -4.09
C VAL A 47 -2.65 1.20 -2.78
N THR A 48 -2.78 -0.04 -2.36
CA THR A 48 -3.46 -0.41 -1.12
C THR A 48 -2.97 -1.77 -0.62
N ALA A 49 -3.45 -2.20 0.52
CA ALA A 49 -3.31 -3.57 1.01
C ALA A 49 -4.69 -4.21 1.18
N ASP A 50 -4.74 -5.51 1.23
CA ASP A 50 -5.94 -6.30 1.53
C ASP A 50 -6.20 -6.38 3.04
N HIS A 51 -5.13 -6.35 3.87
CA HIS A 51 -5.18 -6.32 5.35
C HIS A 51 -3.86 -5.80 5.92
N GLU A 52 -3.84 -5.60 7.22
CA GLU A 52 -2.65 -5.40 8.03
C GLU A 52 -2.16 -6.74 8.60
N THR A 53 -0.85 -6.88 8.80
CA THR A 53 -0.23 -8.08 9.36
C THR A 53 0.76 -7.72 10.46
N GLY A 54 0.63 -8.42 11.60
CA GLY A 54 1.56 -8.36 12.71
C GLY A 54 1.25 -7.30 13.76
N GLY A 55 0.33 -6.36 13.51
CA GLY A 55 0.08 -5.21 14.38
C GLY A 55 1.35 -4.37 14.56
N LEU A 56 2.05 -4.11 13.45
CA LEU A 56 3.32 -3.38 13.45
C LEU A 56 3.12 -1.92 13.87
N SER A 57 3.87 -1.50 14.87
CA SER A 57 3.92 -0.11 15.32
C SER A 57 5.35 0.43 15.32
N ILE A 58 5.53 1.66 14.84
CA ILE A 58 6.80 2.37 14.95
C ILE A 58 6.93 2.99 16.34
N LYS A 59 8.01 2.66 17.05
CA LYS A 59 8.28 3.16 18.41
C LYS A 59 9.16 4.40 18.39
N LYS A 60 10.18 4.37 17.53
CA LYS A 60 11.21 5.41 17.49
C LYS A 60 11.82 5.47 16.10
N GLY A 61 12.22 6.66 15.68
CA GLY A 61 12.99 6.88 14.47
C GLY A 61 13.96 8.05 14.65
N ASP A 62 15.14 7.94 14.04
CA ASP A 62 16.11 9.01 13.94
C ASP A 62 16.58 9.13 12.49
N ILE A 63 16.15 10.21 11.84
CA ILE A 63 16.44 10.45 10.42
C ILE A 63 17.94 10.68 10.21
N ALA A 64 18.61 11.38 11.14
CA ALA A 64 20.03 11.70 11.00
C ALA A 64 20.91 10.45 11.09
N GLN A 65 20.45 9.44 11.83
CA GLN A 65 21.15 8.16 11.98
C GLN A 65 20.57 7.06 11.08
N SER A 66 19.58 7.38 10.25
CA SER A 66 18.86 6.40 9.42
C SER A 66 18.40 5.18 10.21
N SER A 67 17.95 5.39 11.45
CA SER A 67 17.55 4.32 12.36
C SER A 67 16.03 4.35 12.59
N LEU A 68 15.44 3.15 12.65
CA LEU A 68 14.03 2.95 12.90
C LEU A 68 13.83 1.74 13.82
N GLU A 69 12.95 1.88 14.81
CA GLU A 69 12.61 0.82 15.75
C GLU A 69 11.09 0.61 15.77
N GLY A 70 10.67 -0.63 15.66
CA GLY A 70 9.25 -1.02 15.71
C GLY A 70 9.01 -2.28 16.49
N ASN A 71 7.73 -2.52 16.80
CA ASN A 71 7.25 -3.70 17.50
C ASN A 71 6.08 -4.32 16.76
N PHE A 72 5.95 -5.63 16.90
CA PHE A 72 4.79 -6.41 16.48
C PHE A 72 3.98 -6.83 17.71
N SER A 73 2.66 -6.83 17.61
CA SER A 73 1.75 -7.31 18.64
C SER A 73 1.18 -8.71 18.34
N SER A 74 1.36 -9.20 17.11
CA SER A 74 0.81 -10.45 16.59
C SER A 74 1.75 -11.08 15.57
N LYS A 75 1.44 -12.30 15.13
CA LYS A 75 1.98 -12.94 13.92
C LYS A 75 0.89 -13.18 12.86
N GLY A 76 -0.35 -12.78 13.15
CA GLY A 76 -1.49 -12.91 12.26
C GLY A 76 -1.93 -11.55 11.72
N HIS A 77 -2.99 -11.57 10.93
CA HIS A 77 -3.64 -10.36 10.46
C HIS A 77 -4.34 -9.63 11.60
N THR A 78 -4.45 -8.33 11.51
CA THR A 78 -5.18 -7.51 12.46
C THR A 78 -6.28 -6.70 11.75
N PRO A 79 -7.33 -6.26 12.46
CA PRO A 79 -8.43 -5.48 11.88
C PRO A 79 -8.09 -3.99 11.75
N ILE A 80 -6.82 -3.62 11.75
CA ILE A 80 -6.39 -2.23 11.56
C ILE A 80 -6.66 -1.81 10.11
N MET A 81 -7.20 -0.61 9.93
CA MET A 81 -7.42 -0.03 8.61
C MET A 81 -6.09 0.13 7.86
N VAL A 82 -6.10 -0.23 6.58
CA VAL A 82 -4.97 -0.04 5.68
C VAL A 82 -5.18 1.21 4.81
N PRO A 83 -4.10 1.92 4.42
CA PRO A 83 -4.22 3.09 3.58
C PRO A 83 -4.58 2.70 2.14
N ILE A 84 -5.25 3.63 1.44
CA ILE A 84 -5.43 3.59 -0.01
C ILE A 84 -4.92 4.90 -0.60
N PHE A 85 -4.08 4.79 -1.62
CA PHE A 85 -3.57 5.91 -2.40
C PHE A 85 -4.02 5.76 -3.85
N ALA A 86 -4.37 6.85 -4.50
CA ALA A 86 -4.75 6.83 -5.90
C ALA A 86 -4.14 8.03 -6.63
N TYR A 87 -3.67 7.80 -7.84
CA TYR A 87 -3.04 8.80 -8.69
C TYR A 87 -3.50 8.66 -10.14
N GLY A 88 -3.73 9.80 -10.81
CA GLY A 88 -4.18 9.84 -12.21
C GLY A 88 -5.68 10.10 -12.36
N PRO A 89 -6.24 9.88 -13.57
CA PRO A 89 -7.64 10.14 -13.86
C PRO A 89 -8.58 9.41 -12.90
N SER A 90 -9.61 10.11 -12.41
CA SER A 90 -10.62 9.56 -11.48
C SER A 90 -10.11 9.16 -10.08
N SER A 91 -8.88 9.52 -9.71
CA SER A 91 -8.31 9.23 -8.38
C SER A 91 -9.16 9.77 -7.22
N ASP A 92 -9.89 10.86 -7.43
CA ASP A 92 -10.80 11.45 -6.42
C ASP A 92 -11.90 10.49 -5.93
N ASN A 93 -12.22 9.46 -6.70
CA ASN A 93 -13.21 8.45 -6.29
C ASN A 93 -12.71 7.54 -5.14
N PHE A 94 -11.41 7.54 -4.86
CA PHE A 94 -10.76 6.66 -3.87
C PHE A 94 -10.38 7.38 -2.58
N LYS A 95 -10.98 8.53 -2.30
CA LYS A 95 -10.76 9.30 -1.06
C LYS A 95 -11.68 8.83 0.07
N GLY A 96 -11.22 9.03 1.30
CA GLY A 96 -11.98 8.74 2.51
C GLY A 96 -11.86 7.30 3.00
N VAL A 97 -12.75 6.91 3.90
CA VAL A 97 -12.82 5.55 4.46
C VAL A 97 -13.88 4.78 3.68
N MET A 98 -13.57 3.56 3.31
CA MET A 98 -14.46 2.68 2.57
C MET A 98 -14.22 1.22 2.92
N GLU A 99 -15.20 0.37 2.67
CA GLU A 99 -15.05 -1.08 2.80
C GLU A 99 -14.13 -1.62 1.70
N ASN A 100 -13.35 -2.65 2.01
CA ASN A 100 -12.41 -3.29 1.08
C ASN A 100 -13.10 -3.69 -0.25
N ASN A 101 -14.29 -4.27 -0.19
CA ASN A 101 -15.05 -4.69 -1.37
C ASN A 101 -15.57 -3.52 -2.24
N GLU A 102 -15.58 -2.29 -1.74
CA GLU A 102 -15.98 -1.11 -2.52
C GLU A 102 -14.91 -0.67 -3.50
N VAL A 103 -13.64 -0.96 -3.24
CA VAL A 103 -12.52 -0.64 -4.14
C VAL A 103 -12.78 -1.21 -5.53
N MET A 104 -13.14 -2.50 -5.62
CA MET A 104 -13.47 -3.16 -6.88
C MET A 104 -14.65 -2.48 -7.59
N LYS A 105 -15.74 -2.16 -6.87
CA LYS A 105 -16.92 -1.50 -7.45
C LYS A 105 -16.56 -0.13 -8.04
N LYS A 106 -15.71 0.63 -7.35
CA LYS A 106 -15.22 1.93 -7.82
C LYS A 106 -14.35 1.78 -9.07
N ILE A 107 -13.44 0.80 -9.13
CA ILE A 107 -12.64 0.49 -10.32
C ILE A 107 -13.54 0.19 -11.51
N ILE A 108 -14.52 -0.70 -11.36
CA ILE A 108 -15.47 -1.03 -12.40
C ILE A 108 -16.23 0.22 -12.88
N SER A 109 -16.71 1.06 -11.95
CA SER A 109 -17.44 2.28 -12.29
C SER A 109 -16.61 3.28 -13.10
N VAL A 110 -15.31 3.37 -12.83
CA VAL A 110 -14.39 4.22 -13.60
C VAL A 110 -14.20 3.67 -15.02
N LEU A 111 -13.98 2.37 -15.16
CA LEU A 111 -13.77 1.72 -16.46
C LEU A 111 -14.99 1.78 -17.37
N ILE A 112 -16.22 1.68 -16.81
CA ILE A 112 -17.46 1.74 -17.61
C ILE A 112 -17.78 3.18 -18.01
N LYS A 113 -17.48 4.18 -17.20
CA LYS A 113 -17.75 5.61 -17.52
C LYS A 113 -16.86 6.18 -18.63
N GLN A 114 -15.80 5.49 -19.00
CA GLN A 114 -14.90 5.90 -20.09
C GLN A 114 -15.39 5.47 -21.49
N LYS A 115 -16.55 4.83 -21.59
CA LYS A 115 -17.26 4.54 -22.86
C LYS A 115 -18.37 5.56 -23.09
#